data_2d019d71b7b15417e8e9d275e9ca1f14
#
_entry.id   2d019d71b7b15417e8e9d275e9ca1f14
#
_cell.length_a   1.000
_cell.length_b   1.000
_cell.length_c   1.000
_cell.angle_alpha   90.00
_cell.angle_beta   90.00
_cell.angle_gamma   90.00
#
_symmetry.space_group_name_H-M   'P 1'
#
loop_
_entity.id
_entity.type
_entity.pdbx_description
1 polymer ?
#
loop_
_entity_poly.entity_id
_entity_poly.type
_entity_poly.pdbx_seq_one_letter_code
_entity_poly.pdbx_strand_id
1 'polypeptide(L)'
;MPNRHRGEIEAEIGGFRRTLVLTLGALAELEAAFGEGDLLALAERFAKGRMSARDLVHIIGAGLRGAGESVTDEEVARMASPDGAEGYVRIAAALIEATFGTADA
;
A
#
# COMPACT_ATOMS: atom_id res chain seq x y z
N MET A 1 13.54 -0.21 -12.46
CA MET A 1 12.95 -1.37 -11.80
C MET A 1 12.67 -1.07 -10.34
N PRO A 2 11.57 -1.58 -9.80
CA PRO A 2 11.31 -1.39 -8.37
C PRO A 2 12.41 -2.04 -7.54
N ASN A 3 12.74 -1.41 -6.43
CA ASN A 3 13.78 -1.91 -5.54
C ASN A 3 13.13 -2.43 -4.26
N ARG A 4 12.97 -3.73 -4.16
CA ARG A 4 12.32 -4.34 -3.00
C ARG A 4 13.11 -4.14 -1.71
N HIS A 5 14.39 -3.89 -1.79
CA HIS A 5 15.19 -3.58 -0.59
C HIS A 5 14.78 -2.23 0.01
N ARG A 6 14.21 -1.36 -0.82
CA ARG A 6 13.66 -0.09 -0.35
C ARG A 6 12.17 -0.18 -0.07
N GLY A 7 11.58 -1.35 -0.18
CA GLY A 7 10.15 -1.53 0.00
C GLY A 7 9.33 -1.12 -1.20
N GLU A 8 9.93 -0.99 -2.38
CA GLU A 8 9.23 -0.61 -3.60
C GLU A 8 8.59 -1.80 -4.28
N ILE A 9 7.40 -1.60 -4.81
CA ILE A 9 6.77 -2.56 -5.71
C ILE A 9 6.25 -1.81 -6.93
N GLU A 10 5.88 -2.56 -7.94
CA GLU A 10 5.28 -2.01 -9.15
C GLU A 10 3.97 -2.71 -9.42
N ALA A 11 2.98 -1.97 -9.84
CA ALA A 11 1.66 -2.53 -10.13
C ALA A 11 0.95 -1.69 -11.18
N GLU A 12 0.03 -2.32 -11.90
CA GLU A 12 -0.80 -1.60 -12.85
C GLU A 12 -2.06 -1.12 -12.14
N ILE A 13 -2.24 0.19 -12.09
CA ILE A 13 -3.37 0.82 -11.41
C ILE A 13 -3.83 1.99 -12.28
N GLY A 14 -5.12 2.04 -12.58
CA GLY A 14 -5.68 3.12 -13.36
C GLY A 14 -5.16 3.17 -14.79
N GLY A 15 -4.79 2.01 -15.34
CA GLY A 15 -4.33 1.90 -16.71
C GLY A 15 -2.85 2.14 -16.93
N PHE A 16 -2.09 2.39 -15.88
CA PHE A 16 -0.65 2.66 -15.98
C PHE A 16 0.12 1.83 -14.97
N ARG A 17 1.35 1.45 -15.35
CA ARG A 17 2.26 0.85 -14.38
C ARG A 17 2.77 1.94 -13.47
N ARG A 18 2.67 1.70 -12.18
CA ARG A 18 3.03 2.68 -11.16
C ARG A 18 3.91 2.04 -10.11
N THR A 19 4.81 2.85 -9.53
CA THR A 19 5.62 2.41 -8.40
C THR A 19 4.92 2.80 -7.12
N LEU A 20 4.96 1.92 -6.12
CA LEU A 20 4.43 2.21 -4.79
C LEU A 20 5.51 1.92 -3.76
N VAL A 21 5.59 2.78 -2.77
CA VAL A 21 6.52 2.56 -1.65
C VAL A 21 5.92 3.22 -0.41
N LEU A 22 6.00 2.54 0.73
CA LEU A 22 5.56 3.12 2.00
C LEU A 22 6.78 3.74 2.66
N THR A 23 6.98 5.02 2.40
CA THR A 23 7.99 5.81 3.10
C THR A 23 7.57 5.99 4.55
N LEU A 24 8.46 6.51 5.37
CA LEU A 24 8.13 6.79 6.76
C LEU A 24 6.94 7.76 6.85
N GLY A 25 6.91 8.76 5.95
CA GLY A 25 5.77 9.68 5.89
C GLY A 25 4.47 8.97 5.50
N ALA A 26 4.54 8.05 4.54
CA ALA A 26 3.37 7.28 4.14
C ALA A 26 2.89 6.39 5.29
N LEU A 27 3.81 5.79 6.03
CA LEU A 27 3.46 4.98 7.19
C LEU A 27 2.79 5.82 8.27
N ALA A 28 3.27 7.06 8.47
CA ALA A 28 2.64 7.97 9.42
C ALA A 28 1.22 8.31 9.00
N GLU A 29 0.97 8.47 7.68
CA GLU A 29 -0.39 8.67 7.19
C GLU A 29 -1.29 7.48 7.55
N LEU A 30 -0.77 6.27 7.37
CA LEU A 30 -1.55 5.07 7.65
C LEU A 30 -1.83 4.91 9.14
N GLU A 31 -0.86 5.21 9.98
CA GLU A 31 -1.09 5.19 11.43
C GLU A 31 -2.21 6.13 11.82
N ALA A 32 -2.20 7.32 11.26
CA ALA A 32 -3.24 8.31 11.55
C ALA A 32 -4.60 7.85 11.01
N ALA A 33 -4.63 7.31 9.80
CA ALA A 33 -5.88 6.87 9.16
C ALA A 33 -6.53 5.70 9.91
N PHE A 34 -5.71 4.79 10.44
CA PHE A 34 -6.21 3.59 11.10
C PHE A 34 -6.25 3.69 12.62
N GLY A 35 -5.75 4.78 13.18
CA GLY A 35 -5.71 4.95 14.64
C GLY A 35 -4.71 4.05 15.34
N GLU A 36 -3.73 3.53 14.62
CA GLU A 36 -2.71 2.68 15.22
C GLU A 36 -1.59 3.53 15.80
N GLY A 37 -1.04 3.08 16.92
CA GLY A 37 -0.05 3.85 17.65
C GLY A 37 1.40 3.55 17.31
N ASP A 38 1.67 2.46 16.59
CA ASP A 38 3.03 2.12 16.23
C ASP A 38 3.07 1.22 14.99
N LEU A 39 4.28 1.08 14.43
CA LEU A 39 4.48 0.34 13.19
C LEU A 39 4.20 -1.15 13.33
N LEU A 40 4.52 -1.72 14.49
CA LEU A 40 4.28 -3.14 14.71
C LEU A 40 2.78 -3.44 14.71
N ALA A 41 1.99 -2.60 15.38
CA ALA A 41 0.54 -2.76 15.40
C ALA A 41 -0.04 -2.61 14.00
N LEU A 42 0.50 -1.69 13.22
CA LEU A 42 0.06 -1.49 11.84
C LEU A 42 0.36 -2.74 11.00
N ALA A 43 1.57 -3.28 11.12
CA ALA A 43 1.96 -4.48 10.39
C ALA A 43 1.08 -5.67 10.78
N GLU A 44 0.81 -5.83 12.06
CA GLU A 44 -0.02 -6.94 12.54
C GLU A 44 -1.46 -6.83 12.05
N ARG A 45 -1.97 -5.60 11.95
CA ARG A 45 -3.32 -5.37 11.47
C ARG A 45 -3.55 -5.99 10.10
N PHE A 46 -2.55 -5.92 9.23
CA PHE A 46 -2.67 -6.39 7.86
C PHE A 46 -1.97 -7.72 7.57
N ALA A 47 -1.32 -8.30 8.57
CA ALA A 47 -0.56 -9.55 8.38
C ALA A 47 -1.44 -10.72 7.92
N LYS A 48 -2.73 -10.69 8.28
CA LYS A 48 -3.66 -11.75 7.94
C LYS A 48 -4.38 -11.52 6.61
N GLY A 49 -4.03 -10.47 5.90
CA GLY A 49 -4.63 -10.15 4.61
C GLY A 49 -6.07 -9.70 4.68
N ARG A 50 -6.55 -9.32 5.85
CA ARG A 50 -7.92 -8.84 6.02
C ARG A 50 -7.95 -7.33 5.81
N MET A 51 -8.51 -6.93 4.69
CA MET A 51 -8.53 -5.53 4.30
C MET A 51 -9.90 -5.16 3.77
N SER A 52 -10.46 -4.08 4.30
CA SER A 52 -11.70 -3.52 3.75
C SER A 52 -11.33 -2.69 2.52
N ALA A 53 -12.36 -2.30 1.76
CA ALA A 53 -12.13 -1.41 0.61
C ALA A 53 -11.49 -0.10 1.05
N ARG A 54 -11.92 0.43 2.20
CA ARG A 54 -11.32 1.65 2.74
C ARG A 54 -9.84 1.46 3.09
N ASP A 55 -9.51 0.30 3.68
CA ASP A 55 -8.11 -0.02 3.98
C ASP A 55 -7.28 -0.01 2.71
N LEU A 56 -7.80 -0.62 1.64
CA LEU A 56 -7.10 -0.69 0.36
C LEU A 56 -6.84 0.70 -0.22
N VAL A 57 -7.85 1.57 -0.16
CA VAL A 57 -7.69 2.94 -0.65
C VAL A 57 -6.57 3.66 0.10
N HIS A 58 -6.56 3.55 1.42
CA HIS A 58 -5.53 4.21 2.23
C HIS A 58 -4.14 3.65 1.96
N ILE A 59 -4.00 2.34 1.90
CA ILE A 59 -2.71 1.70 1.71
C ILE A 59 -2.14 2.03 0.32
N ILE A 60 -2.95 1.86 -0.70
CA ILE A 60 -2.52 2.10 -2.08
C ILE A 60 -2.26 3.59 -2.29
N GLY A 61 -3.13 4.45 -1.77
CA GLY A 61 -2.92 5.89 -1.87
C GLY A 61 -1.63 6.34 -1.21
N ALA A 62 -1.37 5.86 0.00
CA ALA A 62 -0.13 6.19 0.70
C ALA A 62 1.09 5.68 -0.06
N GLY A 63 0.99 4.49 -0.67
CA GLY A 63 2.08 3.91 -1.46
C GLY A 63 2.39 4.73 -2.70
N LEU A 64 1.36 5.18 -3.41
CA LEU A 64 1.53 6.01 -4.59
C LEU A 64 2.14 7.36 -4.23
N ARG A 65 1.62 7.99 -3.19
CA ARG A 65 2.16 9.27 -2.72
C ARG A 65 3.58 9.12 -2.21
N GLY A 66 3.89 7.99 -1.59
CA GLY A 66 5.24 7.68 -1.14
C GLY A 66 6.22 7.60 -2.30
N ALA A 67 5.76 7.18 -3.46
CA ALA A 67 6.58 7.11 -4.67
C ALA A 67 6.61 8.44 -5.43
N GLY A 68 5.95 9.47 -4.90
CA GLY A 68 6.00 10.81 -5.48
C GLY A 68 4.81 11.22 -6.32
N GLU A 69 3.77 10.38 -6.41
CA GLU A 69 2.58 10.76 -7.16
C GLU A 69 1.69 11.68 -6.33
N SER A 70 1.14 12.69 -6.99
CA SER A 70 0.23 13.63 -6.34
C SER A 70 -1.21 13.15 -6.51
N VAL A 71 -1.56 12.06 -5.83
CA VAL A 71 -2.93 11.51 -5.90
C VAL A 71 -3.58 11.55 -4.52
N THR A 72 -4.89 11.76 -4.53
CA THR A 72 -5.67 11.72 -3.31
C THR A 72 -6.29 10.33 -3.16
N ASP A 73 -6.73 10.01 -1.95
CA ASP A 73 -7.45 8.75 -1.72
C ASP A 73 -8.73 8.70 -2.54
N GLU A 74 -9.39 9.85 -2.73
CA GLU A 74 -10.59 9.91 -3.56
C GLU A 74 -10.31 9.53 -5.01
N GLU A 75 -9.17 9.98 -5.53
CA GLU A 75 -8.76 9.61 -6.88
C GLU A 75 -8.44 8.13 -6.98
N VAL A 76 -7.75 7.60 -5.97
CA VAL A 76 -7.42 6.17 -5.91
C VAL A 76 -8.69 5.33 -5.91
N ALA A 77 -9.70 5.77 -5.17
CA ALA A 77 -10.96 5.04 -5.07
C ALA A 77 -11.69 4.90 -6.41
N ARG A 78 -11.36 5.77 -7.38
CA ARG A 78 -11.97 5.73 -8.72
C ARG A 78 -11.14 4.95 -9.72
N MET A 79 -9.93 4.56 -9.37
CA MET A 79 -9.05 3.84 -10.28
C MET A 79 -9.48 2.37 -10.37
N ALA A 80 -9.08 1.72 -11.45
CA ALA A 80 -9.36 0.31 -11.65
C ALA A 80 -8.06 -0.48 -11.72
N SER A 81 -8.09 -1.74 -11.30
CA SER A 81 -6.98 -2.65 -11.52
C SER A 81 -7.45 -3.75 -12.45
N PRO A 82 -6.52 -4.39 -13.19
CA PRO A 82 -6.89 -5.46 -14.13
C PRO A 82 -7.69 -6.59 -13.48
N ASP A 83 -7.40 -6.89 -12.22
CA ASP A 83 -8.04 -8.00 -11.50
C ASP A 83 -9.07 -7.51 -10.47
N GLY A 84 -9.52 -6.29 -10.60
CA GLY A 84 -10.55 -5.73 -9.73
C GLY A 84 -10.14 -5.67 -8.27
N ALA A 85 -11.09 -5.90 -7.37
CA ALA A 85 -10.85 -5.80 -5.94
C ALA A 85 -9.78 -6.80 -5.46
N GLU A 86 -9.80 -8.01 -6.00
CA GLU A 86 -8.80 -9.02 -5.64
C GLU A 86 -7.40 -8.57 -6.04
N GLY A 87 -7.29 -7.90 -7.19
CA GLY A 87 -6.01 -7.34 -7.61
C GLY A 87 -5.50 -6.30 -6.63
N TYR A 88 -6.38 -5.46 -6.10
CA TYR A 88 -5.99 -4.47 -5.11
C TYR A 88 -5.54 -5.11 -3.81
N VAL A 89 -6.19 -6.19 -3.39
CA VAL A 89 -5.76 -6.91 -2.18
C VAL A 89 -4.34 -7.44 -2.37
N ARG A 90 -4.04 -8.02 -3.54
CA ARG A 90 -2.69 -8.52 -3.82
C ARG A 90 -1.66 -7.40 -3.83
N ILE A 91 -2.00 -6.26 -4.42
CA ILE A 91 -1.09 -5.11 -4.46
C ILE A 91 -0.79 -4.62 -3.04
N ALA A 92 -1.83 -4.44 -2.23
CA ALA A 92 -1.66 -3.96 -0.87
C ALA A 92 -0.85 -4.94 -0.03
N ALA A 93 -1.13 -6.24 -0.17
CA ALA A 93 -0.39 -7.27 0.56
C ALA A 93 1.08 -7.27 0.16
N ALA A 94 1.36 -7.14 -1.14
CA ALA A 94 2.74 -7.09 -1.62
C ALA A 94 3.47 -5.86 -1.09
N LEU A 95 2.77 -4.74 -1.01
CA LEU A 95 3.35 -3.51 -0.50
C LEU A 95 3.68 -3.61 0.99
N ILE A 96 2.77 -4.17 1.78
CA ILE A 96 2.98 -4.40 3.20
C ILE A 96 4.17 -5.35 3.40
N GLU A 97 4.21 -6.43 2.65
CA GLU A 97 5.31 -7.39 2.74
C GLU A 97 6.65 -6.75 2.37
N ALA A 98 6.68 -5.96 1.30
CA ALA A 98 7.90 -5.28 0.88
C ALA A 98 8.37 -4.28 1.93
N THR A 99 7.43 -3.68 2.67
CA THR A 99 7.75 -2.68 3.68
C THR A 99 8.29 -3.29 4.96
N PHE A 100 7.64 -4.34 5.44
CA PHE A 100 7.98 -4.95 6.74
C PHE A 100 8.80 -6.22 6.61
N GLY A 101 8.92 -6.75 5.40
CA GLY A 101 9.66 -7.97 5.15
C GLY A 101 8.88 -9.21 5.54
N THR A 102 9.51 -10.37 5.35
CA THR A 102 8.96 -11.65 5.77
C THR A 102 9.82 -12.19 6.90
N ALA A 103 9.22 -13.05 7.72
CA ALA A 103 9.87 -13.55 8.93
C ALA A 103 11.17 -14.31 8.65
N ASP A 104 11.28 -14.92 7.49
CA ASP A 104 12.43 -15.72 7.11
C ASP A 104 13.34 -15.03 6.09
N ALA A 105 13.15 -13.76 5.91
CA ALA A 105 13.94 -13.01 4.93
C ALA A 105 15.39 -12.88 5.34
#